data_95fa3b4f85fcdb6c852b687334675c77
#
_entry.id   95fa3b4f85fcdb6c852b687334675c77
#
_cell.length_a   1.000
_cell.length_b   1.000
_cell.length_c   1.000
_cell.angle_alpha   90.00
_cell.angle_beta   90.00
_cell.angle_gamma   90.00
#
_symmetry.space_group_name_H-M   'P 1'
#
loop_
_entity.id
_entity.type
_entity.pdbx_description
1 polymer ?
#
loop_
_entity_poly.entity_id
_entity_poly.type
_entity_poly.pdbx_seq_one_letter_code
_entity_poly.pdbx_strand_id
1 'polypeptide(L)'
;MRLKGKFRCVGGSDTGRVREHNEDTIGADGDIGLVVLADGMGGYKAGEVASGIAVRTVLTLVKDAVDREDLSLRDEANGLSRPGILLRDAIQRANKVIYQTARTQSNCEGMGTTVVAGLFFDDKLTIAHVGDSRMYRCRDGKLEQVTQDHSLLQELVSRGFYTPEEAQRAAAKNYVTRALGVEPTVDVEITEMPALKDDVYLLCSDGLSDMVEDDDIQLTINTFGANLETVAKQLVLLGNDNGGRDNISVVLVRVLDTFPAQRGVIDRIRKLFG
;
A
#
# COMPACT_ATOMS: atom_id res chain seq x y z
N MET A 1 15.72 4.97 -13.70
CA MET A 1 15.56 6.38 -13.27
C MET A 1 15.78 6.42 -11.77
N ARG A 2 16.63 7.29 -11.23
CA ARG A 2 16.85 7.38 -9.77
C ARG A 2 16.16 8.63 -9.25
N LEU A 3 15.28 8.44 -8.27
CA LEU A 3 14.49 9.49 -7.61
C LEU A 3 15.13 9.97 -6.29
N LYS A 4 16.44 9.78 -6.18
CA LYS A 4 17.22 10.11 -4.97
C LYS A 4 16.96 11.55 -4.51
N GLY A 5 16.54 11.69 -3.24
CA GLY A 5 16.24 13.00 -2.65
C GLY A 5 14.88 13.61 -3.04
N LYS A 6 14.05 12.90 -3.81
CA LYS A 6 12.70 13.34 -4.16
C LYS A 6 11.65 12.94 -3.13
N PHE A 7 11.95 11.93 -2.32
CA PHE A 7 11.06 11.38 -1.30
C PHE A 7 11.79 11.20 0.02
N ARG A 8 11.03 11.37 1.10
CA ARG A 8 11.39 10.87 2.42
C ARG A 8 10.40 9.77 2.78
N CYS A 9 10.92 8.55 3.02
CA CYS A 9 10.13 7.40 3.41
C CYS A 9 10.50 6.99 4.83
N VAL A 10 9.50 6.69 5.65
CA VAL A 10 9.67 6.22 7.03
C VAL A 10 8.67 5.11 7.28
N GLY A 11 9.09 4.02 7.91
CA GLY A 11 8.22 2.93 8.33
C GLY A 11 8.25 2.75 9.84
N GLY A 12 7.15 2.26 10.39
CA GLY A 12 7.02 1.81 11.77
C GLY A 12 6.11 0.59 11.81
N SER A 13 6.45 -0.37 12.68
CA SER A 13 5.65 -1.59 12.87
C SER A 13 5.77 -2.03 14.32
N ASP A 14 4.67 -2.50 14.89
CA ASP A 14 4.57 -2.98 16.27
C ASP A 14 3.62 -4.19 16.32
N THR A 15 3.92 -5.13 17.21
CA THR A 15 3.10 -6.35 17.36
C THR A 15 1.71 -6.08 17.94
N GLY A 16 1.49 -4.89 18.51
CA GLY A 16 0.28 -4.61 19.26
C GLY A 16 0.37 -5.13 20.71
N ARG A 17 -0.79 -5.11 21.40
CA ARG A 17 -0.88 -5.52 22.82
C ARG A 17 -1.43 -6.93 22.99
N VAL A 18 -2.05 -7.49 21.96
CA VAL A 18 -2.83 -8.74 22.05
C VAL A 18 -2.17 -9.88 21.28
N ARG A 19 -1.57 -9.58 20.15
CA ARG A 19 -0.91 -10.58 19.30
C ARG A 19 0.43 -11.02 19.89
N GLU A 20 0.81 -12.28 19.68
CA GLU A 20 2.12 -12.81 20.11
C GLU A 20 3.22 -12.54 19.07
N HIS A 21 2.84 -12.48 17.79
CA HIS A 21 3.75 -12.30 16.65
C HIS A 21 3.29 -11.14 15.79
N ASN A 22 4.23 -10.53 15.10
CA ASN A 22 3.95 -9.54 14.08
C ASN A 22 3.98 -10.21 12.71
N GLU A 23 2.82 -10.29 12.06
CA GLU A 23 2.66 -10.88 10.74
C GLU A 23 2.63 -9.83 9.63
N ASP A 24 2.71 -8.54 9.97
CA ASP A 24 2.87 -7.45 9.02
C ASP A 24 4.28 -7.39 8.45
N THR A 25 4.39 -6.98 7.20
CA THR A 25 5.67 -6.67 6.57
C THR A 25 5.58 -5.37 5.81
N ILE A 26 6.57 -4.49 6.01
CA ILE A 26 6.68 -3.23 5.30
C ILE A 26 7.98 -3.17 4.49
N GLY A 27 7.98 -2.41 3.40
CA GLY A 27 9.15 -2.19 2.58
C GLY A 27 9.10 -0.89 1.81
N ALA A 28 10.27 -0.28 1.61
CA ALA A 28 10.40 0.95 0.84
C ALA A 28 11.75 1.00 0.12
N ASP A 29 11.75 1.49 -1.13
CA ASP A 29 12.95 1.87 -1.87
C ASP A 29 12.74 3.29 -2.42
N GLY A 30 13.20 4.29 -1.66
CA GLY A 30 13.04 5.70 -2.01
C GLY A 30 13.81 6.13 -3.25
N ASP A 31 14.84 5.37 -3.67
CA ASP A 31 15.61 5.66 -4.87
C ASP A 31 14.84 5.36 -6.16
N ILE A 32 13.87 4.44 -6.09
CA ILE A 32 12.95 4.14 -7.19
C ILE A 32 11.51 4.60 -6.94
N GLY A 33 11.25 5.18 -5.75
CA GLY A 33 9.93 5.66 -5.38
C GLY A 33 8.90 4.55 -5.12
N LEU A 34 9.33 3.39 -4.59
CA LEU A 34 8.46 2.25 -4.31
C LEU A 34 8.26 2.09 -2.81
N VAL A 35 7.00 1.91 -2.40
CA VAL A 35 6.61 1.58 -1.03
C VAL A 35 5.59 0.45 -1.05
N VAL A 36 5.65 -0.45 -0.06
CA VAL A 36 4.78 -1.63 0.03
C VAL A 36 4.51 -1.91 1.50
N LEU A 37 3.27 -2.27 1.80
CA LEU A 37 2.84 -2.82 3.09
C LEU A 37 1.99 -4.06 2.81
N ALA A 38 2.13 -5.10 3.61
CA ALA A 38 1.38 -6.33 3.55
C ALA A 38 1.07 -6.80 4.97
N ASP A 39 -0.21 -7.08 5.23
CA ASP A 39 -0.74 -7.60 6.48
C ASP A 39 -0.98 -9.09 6.31
N GLY A 40 -0.27 -9.89 7.07
CA GLY A 40 -0.26 -11.33 6.95
C GLY A 40 -1.30 -12.01 7.82
N MET A 41 -2.00 -12.99 7.26
CA MET A 41 -2.97 -13.80 7.99
C MET A 41 -2.68 -15.29 7.85
N GLY A 42 -2.87 -16.03 8.95
CA GLY A 42 -2.68 -17.48 8.97
C GLY A 42 -2.37 -18.02 10.37
N GLY A 43 -2.36 -19.36 10.54
CA GLY A 43 -1.95 -19.98 11.80
C GLY A 43 -0.42 -20.12 11.90
N TYR A 44 0.13 -20.17 13.13
CA TYR A 44 1.54 -20.51 13.39
C TYR A 44 2.59 -19.71 12.56
N LYS A 45 2.54 -18.40 12.52
CA LYS A 45 3.46 -17.54 11.73
C LYS A 45 3.35 -17.69 10.20
N ALA A 46 2.29 -18.31 9.71
CA ALA A 46 2.09 -18.47 8.28
C ALA A 46 1.81 -17.11 7.60
N GLY A 47 1.17 -16.18 8.30
CA GLY A 47 0.96 -14.80 7.87
C GLY A 47 2.27 -14.03 7.67
N GLU A 48 3.24 -14.15 8.59
CA GLU A 48 4.58 -13.55 8.45
C GLU A 48 5.30 -14.03 7.18
N VAL A 49 5.14 -15.31 6.83
CA VAL A 49 5.71 -15.86 5.60
C VAL A 49 5.03 -15.27 4.38
N ALA A 50 3.69 -15.18 4.39
CA ALA A 50 2.91 -14.65 3.28
C ALA A 50 3.21 -13.18 3.01
N SER A 51 3.14 -12.33 4.04
CA SER A 51 3.44 -10.90 3.94
C SER A 51 4.89 -10.64 3.51
N GLY A 52 5.83 -11.42 4.08
CA GLY A 52 7.24 -11.37 3.70
C GLY A 52 7.50 -11.77 2.24
N ILE A 53 6.79 -12.77 1.70
CA ILE A 53 6.86 -13.13 0.28
C ILE A 53 6.29 -12.00 -0.58
N ALA A 54 5.12 -11.44 -0.21
CA ALA A 54 4.48 -10.37 -0.95
C ALA A 54 5.41 -9.16 -1.09
N VAL A 55 5.88 -8.60 0.02
CA VAL A 55 6.75 -7.41 0.03
C VAL A 55 8.05 -7.65 -0.74
N ARG A 56 8.75 -8.76 -0.47
CA ARG A 56 10.02 -9.07 -1.17
C ARG A 56 9.84 -9.25 -2.67
N THR A 57 8.76 -9.93 -3.10
CA THR A 57 8.50 -10.16 -4.52
C THR A 57 8.22 -8.85 -5.23
N VAL A 58 7.36 -8.00 -4.66
CA VAL A 58 7.04 -6.70 -5.26
C VAL A 58 8.27 -5.81 -5.34
N LEU A 59 9.04 -5.67 -4.24
CA LEU A 59 10.27 -4.87 -4.23
C LEU A 59 11.29 -5.35 -5.28
N THR A 60 11.51 -6.65 -5.36
CA THR A 60 12.51 -7.21 -6.28
C THR A 60 12.10 -7.04 -7.74
N LEU A 61 10.88 -7.42 -8.10
CA LEU A 61 10.44 -7.40 -9.49
C LEU A 61 10.28 -5.97 -10.02
N VAL A 62 9.73 -5.08 -9.21
CA VAL A 62 9.58 -3.68 -9.62
C VAL A 62 10.94 -2.99 -9.74
N LYS A 63 11.87 -3.21 -8.81
CA LYS A 63 13.23 -2.68 -8.90
C LYS A 63 13.95 -3.14 -10.17
N ASP A 64 13.91 -4.44 -10.45
CA ASP A 64 14.52 -5.02 -11.65
C ASP A 64 13.93 -4.44 -12.94
N ALA A 65 12.62 -4.17 -12.96
CA ALA A 65 11.93 -3.60 -14.11
C ALA A 65 12.25 -2.11 -14.29
N VAL A 66 12.25 -1.32 -13.20
CA VAL A 66 12.60 0.12 -13.23
C VAL A 66 14.01 0.36 -13.78
N ASP A 67 14.95 -0.55 -13.53
CA ASP A 67 16.32 -0.46 -14.03
C ASP A 67 16.45 -0.82 -15.54
N ARG A 68 15.49 -1.57 -16.10
CA ARG A 68 15.58 -2.14 -17.47
C ARG A 68 14.58 -1.56 -18.45
N GLU A 69 13.49 -0.97 -17.98
CA GLU A 69 12.35 -0.62 -18.81
C GLU A 69 12.08 0.88 -18.86
N ASP A 70 11.45 1.32 -19.95
CA ASP A 70 10.92 2.68 -20.05
C ASP A 70 9.52 2.74 -19.44
N LEU A 71 9.41 3.34 -18.25
CA LEU A 71 8.15 3.49 -17.54
C LEU A 71 7.20 4.53 -18.16
N SER A 72 7.64 5.30 -19.14
CA SER A 72 6.77 6.29 -19.82
C SER A 72 5.81 5.67 -20.82
N LEU A 73 6.00 4.41 -21.17
CA LEU A 73 5.14 3.67 -22.08
C LEU A 73 3.75 3.43 -21.45
N ARG A 74 2.71 3.45 -22.28
CA ARG A 74 1.36 3.03 -21.92
C ARG A 74 0.96 1.84 -22.75
N ASP A 75 0.26 0.90 -22.15
CA ASP A 75 -0.39 -0.17 -22.87
C ASP A 75 -1.71 0.35 -23.46
N GLU A 76 -1.75 0.51 -24.79
CA GLU A 76 -2.93 0.99 -25.49
C GLU A 76 -4.14 0.01 -25.36
N ALA A 77 -3.88 -1.26 -25.12
CA ALA A 77 -4.94 -2.28 -25.02
C ALA A 77 -5.72 -2.22 -23.71
N ASN A 78 -5.05 -1.90 -22.59
CA ASN A 78 -5.66 -1.95 -21.25
C ASN A 78 -5.83 -0.56 -20.61
N GLY A 79 -5.31 0.50 -21.23
CA GLY A 79 -5.36 1.86 -20.69
C GLY A 79 -4.47 2.08 -19.43
N LEU A 80 -3.79 1.03 -18.96
CA LEU A 80 -2.92 1.10 -17.79
C LEU A 80 -1.55 1.71 -18.15
N SER A 81 -1.00 2.49 -17.23
CA SER A 81 0.38 2.93 -17.32
C SER A 81 1.36 1.76 -17.12
N ARG A 82 2.61 1.92 -17.55
CA ARG A 82 3.64 0.92 -17.29
C ARG A 82 3.87 0.67 -15.79
N PRO A 83 3.92 1.70 -14.90
CA PRO A 83 3.92 1.49 -13.45
C PRO A 83 2.76 0.62 -12.94
N GLY A 84 1.53 0.83 -13.44
CA GLY A 84 0.36 0.03 -13.06
C GLY A 84 0.50 -1.44 -13.46
N ILE A 85 0.98 -1.70 -14.69
CA ILE A 85 1.24 -3.05 -15.17
C ILE A 85 2.30 -3.74 -14.31
N LEU A 86 3.40 -3.04 -13.99
CA LEU A 86 4.48 -3.60 -13.17
C LEU A 86 4.02 -3.97 -11.77
N LEU A 87 3.26 -3.10 -11.10
CA LEU A 87 2.72 -3.39 -9.78
C LEU A 87 1.75 -4.58 -9.83
N ARG A 88 0.81 -4.58 -10.80
CA ARG A 88 -0.14 -5.67 -10.98
C ARG A 88 0.58 -7.01 -11.17
N ASP A 89 1.51 -7.07 -12.12
CA ASP A 89 2.21 -8.30 -12.48
C ASP A 89 3.08 -8.81 -11.32
N ALA A 90 3.71 -7.89 -10.56
CA ALA A 90 4.48 -8.23 -9.38
C ALA A 90 3.59 -8.81 -8.25
N ILE A 91 2.43 -8.20 -8.00
CA ILE A 91 1.46 -8.67 -7.00
C ILE A 91 0.86 -10.02 -7.42
N GLN A 92 0.47 -10.18 -8.68
CA GLN A 92 -0.01 -11.47 -9.19
C GLN A 92 1.06 -12.57 -9.10
N ARG A 93 2.32 -12.22 -9.32
CA ARG A 93 3.43 -13.15 -9.12
C ARG A 93 3.60 -13.53 -7.65
N ALA A 94 3.50 -12.55 -6.74
CA ALA A 94 3.52 -12.81 -5.30
C ALA A 94 2.37 -13.75 -4.90
N ASN A 95 1.13 -13.47 -5.36
CA ASN A 95 -0.02 -14.33 -5.13
C ASN A 95 0.25 -15.79 -5.53
N LYS A 96 0.78 -15.98 -6.74
CA LYS A 96 1.08 -17.34 -7.23
C LYS A 96 2.09 -18.07 -6.34
N VAL A 97 3.13 -17.37 -5.86
CA VAL A 97 4.14 -17.97 -4.97
C VAL A 97 3.51 -18.34 -3.63
N ILE A 98 2.74 -17.41 -3.00
CA ILE A 98 2.08 -17.65 -1.72
C ILE A 98 1.11 -18.82 -1.83
N TYR A 99 0.23 -18.82 -2.83
CA TYR A 99 -0.74 -19.89 -3.08
C TYR A 99 -0.07 -21.26 -3.25
N GLN A 100 1.02 -21.33 -4.01
CA GLN A 100 1.76 -22.57 -4.21
C GLN A 100 2.44 -23.05 -2.91
N THR A 101 3.03 -22.14 -2.15
CA THR A 101 3.67 -22.45 -0.87
C THR A 101 2.65 -22.94 0.15
N ALA A 102 1.49 -22.29 0.26
CA ALA A 102 0.39 -22.72 1.14
C ALA A 102 -0.09 -24.13 0.85
N ARG A 103 -0.03 -24.57 -0.40
CA ARG A 103 -0.46 -25.93 -0.81
C ARG A 103 0.61 -27.01 -0.69
N THR A 104 1.87 -26.62 -0.64
CA THR A 104 3.00 -27.59 -0.66
C THR A 104 3.69 -27.72 0.68
N GLN A 105 3.52 -26.77 1.59
CA GLN A 105 4.13 -26.76 2.90
C GLN A 105 3.05 -26.74 3.98
N SER A 106 2.96 -27.81 4.75
CA SER A 106 1.91 -27.99 5.78
C SER A 106 1.93 -26.90 6.88
N ASN A 107 3.10 -26.34 7.19
CA ASN A 107 3.25 -25.22 8.15
C ASN A 107 2.81 -23.86 7.58
N CYS A 108 2.49 -23.80 6.30
CA CYS A 108 2.01 -22.60 5.60
C CYS A 108 0.56 -22.77 5.09
N GLU A 109 -0.13 -23.85 5.47
CA GLU A 109 -1.50 -24.12 5.02
C GLU A 109 -2.44 -22.99 5.44
N GLY A 110 -3.24 -22.50 4.48
CA GLY A 110 -4.19 -21.40 4.74
C GLY A 110 -3.57 -20.02 4.91
N MET A 111 -2.25 -19.84 4.68
CA MET A 111 -1.65 -18.52 4.73
C MET A 111 -2.18 -17.61 3.62
N GLY A 112 -2.34 -16.34 3.96
CA GLY A 112 -2.67 -15.28 3.04
C GLY A 112 -2.08 -13.95 3.49
N THR A 113 -2.27 -12.93 2.69
CA THR A 113 -1.88 -11.57 3.07
C THR A 113 -2.63 -10.53 2.24
N THR A 114 -2.86 -9.36 2.81
CA THR A 114 -3.19 -8.17 2.04
C THR A 114 -1.95 -7.65 1.32
N VAL A 115 -2.10 -6.67 0.47
CA VAL A 115 -1.00 -5.84 -0.03
C VAL A 115 -1.53 -4.47 -0.44
N VAL A 116 -0.82 -3.42 -0.06
CA VAL A 116 -0.95 -2.08 -0.62
C VAL A 116 0.43 -1.59 -1.03
N ALA A 117 0.56 -1.14 -2.28
CA ALA A 117 1.82 -0.70 -2.86
C ALA A 117 1.64 0.62 -3.62
N GLY A 118 2.66 1.49 -3.56
CA GLY A 118 2.72 2.74 -4.30
C GLY A 118 4.02 2.89 -5.07
N LEU A 119 3.93 3.23 -6.36
CA LEU A 119 5.08 3.53 -7.22
C LEU A 119 4.98 4.96 -7.77
N PHE A 120 5.93 5.79 -7.39
CA PHE A 120 6.03 7.18 -7.82
C PHE A 120 6.79 7.29 -9.14
N PHE A 121 6.18 7.88 -10.15
CA PHE A 121 6.77 8.09 -11.47
C PHE A 121 6.08 9.25 -12.22
N ASP A 122 6.87 10.12 -12.90
CA ASP A 122 6.38 11.23 -13.74
C ASP A 122 5.33 12.12 -13.05
N ASP A 123 5.67 12.62 -11.83
CA ASP A 123 4.81 13.43 -10.97
C ASP A 123 3.46 12.77 -10.64
N LYS A 124 3.40 11.45 -10.65
CA LYS A 124 2.23 10.64 -10.30
C LYS A 124 2.58 9.57 -9.28
N LEU A 125 1.56 9.16 -8.56
CA LEU A 125 1.54 7.95 -7.76
C LEU A 125 0.61 6.93 -8.43
N THR A 126 1.15 5.76 -8.72
CA THR A 126 0.37 4.58 -9.09
C THR A 126 0.23 3.70 -7.85
N ILE A 127 -0.99 3.38 -7.50
CA ILE A 127 -1.36 2.58 -6.32
C ILE A 127 -1.89 1.24 -6.82
N ALA A 128 -1.45 0.15 -6.17
CA ALA A 128 -1.99 -1.18 -6.40
C ALA A 128 -2.31 -1.82 -5.05
N HIS A 129 -3.52 -2.38 -4.88
CA HIS A 129 -3.86 -3.02 -3.62
C HIS A 129 -4.76 -4.25 -3.79
N VAL A 130 -4.70 -5.12 -2.78
CA VAL A 130 -5.58 -6.26 -2.54
C VAL A 130 -5.76 -6.39 -1.02
N GLY A 131 -7.00 -6.38 -0.55
CA GLY A 131 -7.32 -6.46 0.87
C GLY A 131 -7.85 -5.14 1.43
N ASP A 132 -7.77 -4.98 2.73
CA ASP A 132 -8.28 -3.86 3.52
C ASP A 132 -7.16 -3.03 4.20
N SER A 133 -5.90 -3.34 3.94
CA SER A 133 -4.80 -2.40 4.21
C SER A 133 -4.98 -1.16 3.35
N ARG A 134 -4.83 0.01 3.96
CA ARG A 134 -5.22 1.27 3.36
C ARG A 134 -4.05 2.13 2.91
N MET A 135 -4.31 2.97 1.93
CA MET A 135 -3.47 4.13 1.62
C MET A 135 -4.29 5.41 1.77
N TYR A 136 -3.69 6.39 2.44
CA TYR A 136 -4.22 7.74 2.59
C TYR A 136 -3.30 8.76 1.93
N ARG A 137 -3.87 9.86 1.48
CA ARG A 137 -3.15 11.08 1.06
C ARG A 137 -3.51 12.22 2.00
N CYS A 138 -2.51 12.91 2.55
CA CYS A 138 -2.67 14.18 3.23
C CYS A 138 -2.12 15.30 2.34
N ARG A 139 -3.00 16.19 1.87
CA ARG A 139 -2.70 17.36 1.04
C ARG A 139 -3.37 18.58 1.63
N ASP A 140 -2.63 19.69 1.77
CA ASP A 140 -3.12 20.94 2.34
C ASP A 140 -3.82 20.75 3.71
N GLY A 141 -3.28 19.83 4.52
CA GLY A 141 -3.79 19.49 5.85
C GLY A 141 -5.05 18.63 5.87
N LYS A 142 -5.54 18.15 4.73
CA LYS A 142 -6.70 17.27 4.63
C LYS A 142 -6.29 15.85 4.30
N LEU A 143 -6.78 14.89 5.09
CA LEU A 143 -6.61 13.45 4.87
C LEU A 143 -7.72 12.93 3.95
N GLU A 144 -7.35 12.04 3.05
CA GLU A 144 -8.28 11.34 2.15
C GLU A 144 -7.83 9.89 2.01
N GLN A 145 -8.70 8.93 2.27
CA GLN A 145 -8.46 7.53 1.92
C GLN A 145 -8.51 7.38 0.40
N VAL A 146 -7.44 6.84 -0.19
CA VAL A 146 -7.31 6.73 -1.66
C VAL A 146 -7.44 5.29 -2.16
N THR A 147 -7.48 4.30 -1.27
CA THR A 147 -7.84 2.91 -1.56
C THR A 147 -9.26 2.63 -1.08
N GLN A 148 -9.90 1.63 -1.67
CA GLN A 148 -11.21 1.14 -1.21
C GLN A 148 -11.03 -0.28 -0.66
N ASP A 149 -11.44 -0.50 0.59
CA ASP A 149 -11.23 -1.77 1.26
C ASP A 149 -11.93 -2.93 0.53
N HIS A 150 -11.24 -4.03 0.31
CA HIS A 150 -11.85 -5.28 -0.12
C HIS A 150 -12.42 -6.02 1.10
N SER A 151 -13.48 -5.48 1.67
CA SER A 151 -14.18 -6.02 2.83
C SER A 151 -15.66 -6.22 2.56
N LEU A 152 -16.29 -7.14 3.31
CA LEU A 152 -17.72 -7.41 3.19
C LEU A 152 -18.55 -6.13 3.43
N LEU A 153 -18.17 -5.33 4.40
CA LEU A 153 -18.88 -4.08 4.72
C LEU A 153 -18.80 -3.09 3.56
N GLN A 154 -17.62 -2.92 2.97
CA GLN A 154 -17.45 -2.03 1.83
C GLN A 154 -18.25 -2.51 0.61
N GLU A 155 -18.35 -3.82 0.39
CA GLU A 155 -19.23 -4.37 -0.65
C GLU A 155 -20.71 -4.08 -0.37
N LEU A 156 -21.15 -4.16 0.87
CA LEU A 156 -22.53 -3.84 1.25
C LEU A 156 -22.83 -2.34 1.11
N VAL A 157 -21.85 -1.46 1.42
CA VAL A 157 -21.97 -0.02 1.16
C VAL A 157 -22.06 0.26 -0.34
N SER A 158 -21.20 -0.33 -1.15
CA SER A 158 -21.17 -0.10 -2.60
C SER A 158 -22.45 -0.57 -3.30
N ARG A 159 -23.13 -1.59 -2.73
CA ARG A 159 -24.43 -2.10 -3.20
C ARG A 159 -25.64 -1.35 -2.61
N GLY A 160 -25.39 -0.35 -1.74
CA GLY A 160 -26.45 0.46 -1.12
C GLY A 160 -27.21 -0.23 0.01
N PHE A 161 -26.70 -1.34 0.57
CA PHE A 161 -27.31 -2.01 1.73
C PHE A 161 -27.00 -1.31 3.06
N TYR A 162 -25.88 -0.60 3.14
CA TYR A 162 -25.47 0.19 4.27
C TYR A 162 -25.04 1.58 3.83
N THR A 163 -25.23 2.60 4.69
CA THR A 163 -24.52 3.87 4.55
C THR A 163 -23.08 3.72 5.11
N PRO A 164 -22.14 4.59 4.75
CA PRO A 164 -20.80 4.58 5.33
C PRO A 164 -20.81 4.64 6.87
N GLU A 165 -21.72 5.45 7.43
CA GLU A 165 -21.87 5.61 8.90
C GLU A 165 -22.42 4.35 9.57
N GLU A 166 -23.33 3.62 8.91
CA GLU A 166 -23.84 2.34 9.41
C GLU A 166 -22.75 1.26 9.35
N ALA A 167 -21.95 1.23 8.28
CA ALA A 167 -20.84 0.30 8.13
C ALA A 167 -19.79 0.50 9.23
N GLN A 168 -19.42 1.74 9.57
CA GLN A 168 -18.49 2.04 10.65
C GLN A 168 -18.96 1.49 12.02
N ARG A 169 -20.26 1.42 12.25
CA ARG A 169 -20.87 0.94 13.52
C ARG A 169 -21.10 -0.57 13.53
N ALA A 170 -20.96 -1.24 12.40
CA ALA A 170 -21.25 -2.66 12.30
C ALA A 170 -20.15 -3.51 12.96
N ALA A 171 -20.58 -4.56 13.68
CA ALA A 171 -19.68 -5.47 14.40
C ALA A 171 -18.85 -6.38 13.46
N ALA A 172 -19.20 -6.44 12.16
CA ALA A 172 -18.59 -7.34 11.17
C ALA A 172 -17.44 -6.68 10.38
N LYS A 173 -16.66 -5.79 10.99
CA LYS A 173 -15.67 -4.96 10.29
C LYS A 173 -14.57 -5.73 9.56
N ASN A 174 -14.20 -6.93 10.00
CA ASN A 174 -12.93 -7.57 9.63
C ASN A 174 -13.08 -8.76 8.66
N TYR A 175 -14.14 -8.82 7.85
CA TYR A 175 -14.22 -9.85 6.81
C TYR A 175 -13.60 -9.36 5.51
N VAL A 176 -12.31 -9.67 5.34
CA VAL A 176 -11.59 -9.43 4.07
C VAL A 176 -12.17 -10.33 2.98
N THR A 177 -12.61 -9.75 1.87
CA THR A 177 -13.20 -10.50 0.75
C THR A 177 -12.18 -10.88 -0.32
N ARG A 178 -10.99 -10.28 -0.28
CA ARG A 178 -9.93 -10.51 -1.26
C ARG A 178 -8.54 -10.43 -0.64
N ALA A 179 -7.72 -11.48 -0.78
CA ALA A 179 -6.35 -11.54 -0.27
C ALA A 179 -5.45 -12.38 -1.17
N LEU A 180 -4.14 -12.16 -1.09
CA LEU A 180 -3.14 -12.98 -1.75
C LEU A 180 -3.03 -14.35 -1.07
N GLY A 181 -2.80 -15.39 -1.86
CA GLY A 181 -2.54 -16.75 -1.39
C GLY A 181 -3.80 -17.60 -1.17
N VAL A 182 -4.99 -17.00 -1.16
CA VAL A 182 -6.26 -17.71 -0.95
C VAL A 182 -6.71 -18.41 -2.24
N GLU A 183 -6.63 -17.71 -3.37
CA GLU A 183 -7.01 -18.23 -4.69
C GLU A 183 -5.83 -18.29 -5.65
N PRO A 184 -5.89 -19.14 -6.71
CA PRO A 184 -4.78 -19.30 -7.67
C PRO A 184 -4.50 -18.01 -8.46
N THR A 185 -5.50 -17.16 -8.62
CA THR A 185 -5.42 -15.85 -9.28
C THR A 185 -6.04 -14.78 -8.40
N VAL A 186 -5.56 -13.56 -8.53
CA VAL A 186 -6.08 -12.42 -7.78
C VAL A 186 -6.31 -11.23 -8.71
N ASP A 187 -7.41 -10.53 -8.49
CA ASP A 187 -7.69 -9.25 -9.16
C ASP A 187 -7.10 -8.11 -8.33
N VAL A 188 -6.19 -7.37 -8.96
CA VAL A 188 -5.44 -6.26 -8.32
C VAL A 188 -6.09 -4.95 -8.73
N GLU A 189 -6.53 -4.16 -7.77
CA GLU A 189 -7.06 -2.83 -8.03
C GLU A 189 -5.92 -1.85 -8.27
N ILE A 190 -6.03 -1.06 -9.35
CA ILE A 190 -5.02 -0.08 -9.75
C ILE A 190 -5.66 1.30 -9.83
N THR A 191 -5.06 2.26 -9.13
CA THR A 191 -5.45 3.67 -9.18
C THR A 191 -4.24 4.55 -9.47
N GLU A 192 -4.43 5.60 -10.26
CA GLU A 192 -3.38 6.59 -10.55
C GLU A 192 -3.86 7.99 -10.18
N MET A 193 -2.97 8.75 -9.54
CA MET A 193 -3.25 10.14 -9.19
C MET A 193 -2.01 11.02 -9.30
N PRO A 194 -2.16 12.35 -9.47
CA PRO A 194 -1.06 13.29 -9.37
C PRO A 194 -0.47 13.30 -7.96
N ALA A 195 0.86 13.23 -7.87
CA ALA A 195 1.60 13.42 -6.62
C ALA A 195 2.30 14.78 -6.66
N LEU A 196 1.95 15.65 -5.72
CA LEU A 196 2.45 17.02 -5.66
C LEU A 196 3.49 17.14 -4.56
N LYS A 197 4.35 18.17 -4.70
CA LYS A 197 5.27 18.54 -3.63
C LYS A 197 4.49 18.81 -2.33
N ASP A 198 5.07 18.38 -1.23
CA ASP A 198 4.55 18.45 0.14
C ASP A 198 3.38 17.50 0.46
N ASP A 199 2.86 16.73 -0.52
CA ASP A 199 1.95 15.63 -0.20
C ASP A 199 2.61 14.65 0.77
N VAL A 200 1.81 14.17 1.72
CA VAL A 200 2.17 13.06 2.59
C VAL A 200 1.23 11.89 2.30
N TYR A 201 1.80 10.75 2.00
CA TYR A 201 1.07 9.48 1.85
C TYR A 201 1.34 8.60 3.06
N LEU A 202 0.28 7.93 3.54
CA LEU A 202 0.33 6.94 4.61
C LEU A 202 -0.23 5.63 4.09
N LEU A 203 0.55 4.55 4.18
CA LEU A 203 0.07 3.18 4.07
C LEU A 203 -0.06 2.63 5.48
N CYS A 204 -1.10 1.88 5.78
CA CYS A 204 -1.26 1.23 7.07
C CYS A 204 -1.99 -0.12 6.96
N SER A 205 -1.73 -1.01 7.92
CA SER A 205 -2.55 -2.20 8.19
C SER A 205 -3.83 -1.82 8.94
N ASP A 206 -4.77 -2.75 9.03
CA ASP A 206 -6.05 -2.58 9.72
C ASP A 206 -5.88 -2.34 11.22
N GLY A 207 -4.79 -2.85 11.84
CA GLY A 207 -4.48 -2.58 13.23
C GLY A 207 -4.28 -1.10 13.57
N LEU A 208 -4.00 -0.23 12.58
CA LEU A 208 -4.09 1.21 12.76
C LEU A 208 -5.52 1.69 12.51
N SER A 209 -6.08 1.45 11.33
CA SER A 209 -7.34 2.05 10.89
C SER A 209 -8.58 1.54 11.64
N ASP A 210 -8.50 0.40 12.31
CA ASP A 210 -9.54 -0.10 13.19
C ASP A 210 -9.49 0.51 14.62
N MET A 211 -8.31 1.02 14.99
CA MET A 211 -8.07 1.57 16.33
C MET A 211 -8.04 3.10 16.35
N VAL A 212 -7.76 3.77 15.23
CA VAL A 212 -7.56 5.22 15.17
C VAL A 212 -8.46 5.80 14.08
N GLU A 213 -9.29 6.75 14.45
CA GLU A 213 -10.19 7.44 13.51
C GLU A 213 -9.39 8.33 12.56
N ASP A 214 -9.92 8.55 11.35
CA ASP A 214 -9.27 9.35 10.30
C ASP A 214 -8.94 10.78 10.75
N ASP A 215 -9.78 11.39 11.60
CA ASP A 215 -9.55 12.72 12.16
C ASP A 215 -8.31 12.77 13.06
N ASP A 216 -8.06 11.72 13.85
CA ASP A 216 -6.88 11.60 14.72
C ASP A 216 -5.62 11.31 13.91
N ILE A 217 -5.73 10.51 12.84
CA ILE A 217 -4.65 10.31 11.86
C ILE A 217 -4.28 11.65 11.22
N GLN A 218 -5.27 12.41 10.75
CA GLN A 218 -5.08 13.74 10.16
C GLN A 218 -4.43 14.70 11.14
N LEU A 219 -4.93 14.75 12.36
CA LEU A 219 -4.39 15.62 13.41
C LEU A 219 -2.92 15.28 13.71
N THR A 220 -2.60 14.00 13.79
CA THR A 220 -1.23 13.52 14.03
C THR A 220 -0.28 13.91 12.91
N ILE A 221 -0.68 13.71 11.64
CA ILE A 221 0.12 14.10 10.47
C ILE A 221 0.31 15.64 10.46
N ASN A 222 -0.73 16.41 10.72
CA ASN A 222 -0.65 17.87 10.71
C ASN A 222 0.21 18.42 11.84
N THR A 223 0.14 17.81 13.03
CA THR A 223 0.87 18.28 14.22
C THR A 223 2.36 17.96 14.13
N PHE A 224 2.70 16.74 13.74
CA PHE A 224 4.09 16.23 13.76
C PHE A 224 4.71 16.12 12.37
N GLY A 225 4.00 16.54 11.32
CA GLY A 225 4.38 16.30 9.94
C GLY A 225 5.75 16.85 9.54
N ALA A 226 6.34 17.80 10.25
CA ALA A 226 7.72 18.23 10.03
C ALA A 226 8.73 17.08 10.19
N ASN A 227 8.41 16.06 10.99
CA ASN A 227 9.23 14.89 11.25
C ASN A 227 8.40 13.60 11.07
N LEU A 228 8.58 12.88 9.94
CA LEU A 228 7.82 11.67 9.65
C LEU A 228 8.11 10.51 10.61
N GLU A 229 9.31 10.44 11.19
CA GLU A 229 9.64 9.45 12.22
C GLU A 229 8.78 9.64 13.47
N THR A 230 8.55 10.91 13.84
CA THR A 230 7.65 11.23 14.95
C THR A 230 6.20 10.88 14.60
N VAL A 231 5.74 11.19 13.38
CA VAL A 231 4.39 10.81 12.91
C VAL A 231 4.20 9.30 12.99
N ALA A 232 5.13 8.50 12.42
CA ALA A 232 5.04 7.04 12.46
C ALA A 232 4.96 6.51 13.88
N LYS A 233 5.82 7.00 14.78
CA LYS A 233 5.83 6.61 16.19
C LYS A 233 4.52 6.98 16.90
N GLN A 234 3.97 8.17 16.66
CA GLN A 234 2.73 8.61 17.30
C GLN A 234 1.52 7.81 16.81
N LEU A 235 1.44 7.50 15.51
CA LEU A 235 0.35 6.67 14.97
C LEU A 235 0.38 5.25 15.56
N VAL A 236 1.55 4.62 15.64
CA VAL A 236 1.70 3.30 16.28
C VAL A 236 1.35 3.36 17.78
N LEU A 237 1.75 4.41 18.48
CA LEU A 237 1.39 4.59 19.89
C LEU A 237 -0.11 4.77 20.06
N LEU A 238 -0.78 5.58 19.24
CA LEU A 238 -2.23 5.77 19.29
C LEU A 238 -2.98 4.46 19.07
N GLY A 239 -2.60 3.66 18.07
CA GLY A 239 -3.20 2.35 17.83
C GLY A 239 -3.04 1.42 19.02
N ASN A 240 -1.86 1.41 19.65
CA ASN A 240 -1.61 0.65 20.87
C ASN A 240 -2.42 1.16 22.09
N ASP A 241 -2.51 2.47 22.27
CA ASP A 241 -3.22 3.08 23.42
C ASP A 241 -4.74 2.90 23.28
N ASN A 242 -5.26 2.81 22.06
CA ASN A 242 -6.66 2.51 21.76
C ASN A 242 -7.00 1.00 21.82
N GLY A 243 -6.03 0.18 22.21
CA GLY A 243 -6.25 -1.24 22.49
C GLY A 243 -5.22 -2.18 21.90
N GLY A 244 -4.54 -1.82 20.79
CA GLY A 244 -3.49 -2.62 20.17
C GLY A 244 -3.92 -4.07 19.88
N ARG A 245 -5.13 -4.24 19.32
CA ARG A 245 -5.76 -5.56 19.16
C ARG A 245 -5.10 -6.40 18.09
N ASP A 246 -4.42 -5.74 17.13
CA ASP A 246 -3.70 -6.36 16.03
C ASP A 246 -2.31 -5.77 15.86
N ASN A 247 -1.55 -6.31 14.91
CA ASN A 247 -0.29 -5.75 14.44
C ASN A 247 -0.53 -4.38 13.82
N ILE A 248 0.30 -3.39 14.14
CA ILE A 248 0.13 -2.01 13.70
C ILE A 248 1.33 -1.63 12.86
N SER A 249 1.12 -1.47 11.57
CA SER A 249 2.17 -1.09 10.63
C SER A 249 1.81 0.15 9.83
N VAL A 250 2.80 1.02 9.65
CA VAL A 250 2.67 2.25 8.88
C VAL A 250 3.87 2.47 7.97
N VAL A 251 3.64 3.01 6.78
CA VAL A 251 4.68 3.56 5.89
C VAL A 251 4.26 4.95 5.49
N LEU A 252 5.09 5.93 5.79
CA LEU A 252 4.88 7.33 5.44
C LEU A 252 5.84 7.75 4.32
N VAL A 253 5.30 8.46 3.34
CA VAL A 253 6.08 9.06 2.25
C VAL A 253 5.77 10.52 2.14
N ARG A 254 6.79 11.39 2.14
CA ARG A 254 6.63 12.81 1.77
C ARG A 254 7.28 13.05 0.42
N VAL A 255 6.57 13.73 -0.46
CA VAL A 255 7.09 14.25 -1.72
C VAL A 255 7.85 15.56 -1.43
N LEU A 256 9.17 15.55 -1.64
CA LEU A 256 10.03 16.70 -1.35
C LEU A 256 10.19 17.65 -2.53
N ASP A 257 10.04 17.12 -3.75
CA ASP A 257 10.21 17.89 -4.99
C ASP A 257 9.54 17.18 -6.15
N THR A 258 9.32 17.86 -7.27
CA THR A 258 8.84 17.27 -8.52
C THR A 258 9.81 16.23 -9.07
N PHE A 259 9.26 15.24 -9.75
CA PHE A 259 10.00 14.09 -10.31
C PHE A 259 9.53 13.70 -11.72
N PRO A 260 9.43 14.68 -12.66
CA PRO A 260 8.98 14.40 -14.01
C PRO A 260 9.91 13.40 -14.71
N ALA A 261 9.33 12.53 -15.55
CA ALA A 261 10.11 11.62 -16.35
C ALA A 261 11.07 12.39 -17.27
N GLN A 262 12.32 11.93 -17.35
CA GLN A 262 13.28 12.47 -18.30
C GLN A 262 12.88 12.01 -19.72
N ARG A 263 12.04 12.78 -20.40
CA ARG A 263 11.70 12.53 -21.80
C ARG A 263 12.91 12.84 -22.68
N GLY A 264 13.29 11.90 -23.54
CA GLY A 264 14.41 12.09 -24.46
C GLY A 264 14.23 13.35 -25.34
N VAL A 265 15.34 13.88 -25.85
CA VAL A 265 15.37 15.10 -26.68
C VAL A 265 14.38 15.04 -27.86
N ILE A 266 14.12 13.84 -28.38
CA ILE A 266 13.17 13.60 -29.51
C ILE A 266 11.71 13.94 -29.10
N ASP A 267 11.27 13.65 -27.88
CA ASP A 267 9.91 13.99 -27.43
C ASP A 267 9.75 15.48 -27.13
N ARG A 268 10.84 16.16 -26.70
CA ARG A 268 10.84 17.63 -26.58
C ARG A 268 10.66 18.31 -27.94
N ILE A 269 11.28 17.75 -29.01
CA ILE A 269 11.17 18.26 -30.35
C ILE A 269 9.76 18.02 -30.93
N ARG A 270 9.16 16.85 -30.74
CA ARG A 270 7.77 16.57 -31.15
C ARG A 270 6.73 17.51 -30.53
N LYS A 271 6.90 17.92 -29.25
CA LYS A 271 6.01 18.89 -28.60
C LYS A 271 6.16 20.33 -29.04
N LEU A 272 7.28 20.67 -29.70
CA LEU A 272 7.52 22.01 -30.28
C LEU A 272 6.94 22.19 -31.69
N PHE A 273 6.63 21.09 -32.37
CA PHE A 273 6.15 21.08 -33.76
C PHE A 273 4.78 20.40 -33.95
N GLY A 274 4.08 20.03 -32.89
CA GLY A 274 2.69 19.56 -32.88
C GLY A 274 1.82 20.46 -32.04
#